data_f9bbf7098f464e3ab46d7701cd299162
#
_entry.id   f9bbf7098f464e3ab46d7701cd299162
#
_cell.length_a   1.000
_cell.length_b   1.000
_cell.length_c   1.000
_cell.angle_alpha   90.00
_cell.angle_beta   90.00
_cell.angle_gamma   90.00
#
_symmetry.space_group_name_H-M   'P 1'
#
loop_
_entity.id
_entity.type
_entity.pdbx_description
1 polymer ?
#
loop_
_entity_poly.entity_id
_entity_poly.type
_entity_poly.pdbx_seq_one_letter_code
_entity_poly.pdbx_strand_id
1 'polypeptide(L)'
;FEYPHEYQINSYGVGIGSRKLSYPNLTRVMRINSEDKKTTKKKNNLNSPKFAEICIQEAWIDDQSSEEISSFVQILRKEGALDVSHNTINMKKGRIGHAVKAILPIEKEDYFRNLWFTLTNTIGIREERQGRWILLRRKGYCITDFGKLQFKQVMLPDGRIKLKPENDEIFLLQKKLKKSADEIKLIITKSMEDFIPTEEWE
;
A
#
# COMPACT_ATOMS: atom_id res chain seq x y z
N PHE A 1 6.06 -6.30 24.18
CA PHE A 1 4.91 -6.04 25.06
C PHE A 1 4.21 -4.81 24.51
N GLU A 2 3.04 -4.96 23.89
CA GLU A 2 2.22 -3.83 23.46
C GLU A 2 1.31 -3.41 24.61
N TYR A 3 1.34 -2.12 24.95
CA TYR A 3 0.41 -1.57 25.91
C TYR A 3 -0.93 -1.27 25.21
N PRO A 4 -2.08 -1.60 25.83
CA PRO A 4 -3.37 -1.22 25.27
C PRO A 4 -3.49 0.32 25.20
N HIS A 5 -4.03 0.85 24.11
CA HIS A 5 -4.20 2.29 23.90
C HIS A 5 -5.16 2.95 24.90
N GLU A 6 -6.15 2.22 25.38
CA GLU A 6 -7.11 2.66 26.41
C GLU A 6 -7.34 1.52 27.39
N TYR A 7 -7.29 1.82 28.70
CA TYR A 7 -7.56 0.86 29.76
C TYR A 7 -8.13 1.54 31.00
N GLN A 8 -8.95 0.81 31.74
CA GLN A 8 -9.42 1.24 33.06
C GLN A 8 -8.62 0.53 34.13
N ILE A 9 -8.10 1.31 35.10
CA ILE A 9 -7.42 0.75 36.26
C ILE A 9 -8.50 0.34 37.27
N ASN A 10 -8.65 -0.96 37.52
CA ASN A 10 -9.63 -1.49 38.46
C ASN A 10 -9.11 -1.47 39.89
N SER A 11 -7.83 -1.74 40.06
CA SER A 11 -7.17 -1.71 41.36
C SER A 11 -5.66 -1.58 41.17
N TYR A 12 -5.00 -1.05 42.16
CA TYR A 12 -3.53 -1.03 42.22
C TYR A 12 -3.05 -1.41 43.59
N GLY A 13 -1.84 -1.92 43.62
CA GLY A 13 -1.13 -2.23 44.88
C GLY A 13 0.32 -1.76 44.78
N VAL A 14 0.89 -1.37 45.91
CA VAL A 14 2.30 -0.98 46.00
C VAL A 14 2.98 -1.89 47.02
N GLY A 15 4.03 -2.55 46.57
CA GLY A 15 4.93 -3.33 47.44
C GLY A 15 6.23 -2.58 47.67
N ILE A 16 6.71 -2.57 48.90
CA ILE A 16 7.99 -1.95 49.28
C ILE A 16 9.03 -3.07 49.44
N GLY A 17 10.14 -2.95 48.71
CA GLY A 17 11.25 -3.89 48.83
C GLY A 17 12.08 -3.62 50.10
N SER A 18 12.62 -4.65 50.71
CA SER A 18 13.47 -4.56 51.90
C SER A 18 14.87 -4.00 51.64
N ARG A 19 15.29 -3.92 50.38
CA ARG A 19 16.62 -3.43 49.99
C ARG A 19 16.68 -1.90 50.06
N LYS A 20 17.63 -1.36 50.83
CA LYS A 20 17.85 0.10 50.90
C LYS A 20 18.59 0.57 49.63
N LEU A 21 17.98 1.47 48.87
CA LEU A 21 18.55 2.12 47.71
C LEU A 21 18.50 3.63 47.90
N SER A 22 19.24 4.39 47.10
CA SER A 22 19.22 5.86 47.13
C SER A 22 17.93 6.46 46.58
N TYR A 23 17.06 5.63 46.01
CA TYR A 23 15.73 5.96 45.50
C TYR A 23 14.70 4.98 46.05
N PRO A 24 13.39 5.30 46.01
CA PRO A 24 12.35 4.42 46.50
C PRO A 24 12.36 3.04 45.83
N ASN A 25 12.59 1.99 46.64
CA ASN A 25 12.55 0.60 46.18
C ASN A 25 11.13 0.06 46.32
N LEU A 26 10.29 0.37 45.30
CA LEU A 26 8.89 -0.05 45.30
C LEU A 26 8.48 -0.62 43.96
N THR A 27 7.56 -1.57 43.98
CA THR A 27 6.89 -2.13 42.80
C THR A 27 5.43 -1.71 42.84
N ARG A 28 4.93 -1.14 41.76
CA ARG A 28 3.51 -0.87 41.59
C ARG A 28 2.92 -1.92 40.66
N VAL A 29 1.90 -2.61 41.09
CA VAL A 29 1.11 -3.55 40.29
C VAL A 29 -0.26 -2.93 40.05
N MET A 30 -0.68 -2.89 38.80
CA MET A 30 -2.00 -2.39 38.43
C MET A 30 -2.79 -3.51 37.76
N ARG A 31 -4.03 -3.72 38.23
CA ARG A 31 -4.99 -4.56 37.54
C ARG A 31 -5.75 -3.67 36.57
N ILE A 32 -5.55 -3.88 35.29
CA ILE A 32 -6.20 -3.15 34.24
C ILE A 32 -7.25 -4.03 33.56
N ASN A 33 -8.40 -3.47 33.25
CA ASN A 33 -9.27 -4.02 32.22
C ASN A 33 -8.96 -3.24 30.95
N SER A 34 -8.37 -3.89 29.97
CA SER A 34 -8.57 -3.47 28.60
C SER A 34 -9.96 -3.97 28.24
N GLU A 35 -10.92 -3.08 28.04
CA GLU A 35 -11.95 -3.44 27.10
C GLU A 35 -11.16 -3.62 25.78
N ASP A 36 -10.79 -4.87 25.47
CA ASP A 36 -10.75 -5.18 24.06
C ASP A 36 -12.08 -4.64 23.55
N LYS A 37 -12.04 -3.50 22.85
CA LYS A 37 -13.11 -3.17 21.95
C LYS A 37 -13.18 -4.41 21.08
N LYS A 38 -13.89 -5.45 21.58
CA LYS A 38 -14.48 -6.49 20.74
C LYS A 38 -15.01 -5.62 19.64
N THR A 39 -14.22 -5.59 18.58
CA THR A 39 -14.60 -4.91 17.37
C THR A 39 -16.10 -5.05 17.34
N THR A 40 -16.80 -3.99 17.78
CA THR A 40 -18.23 -3.93 17.56
C THR A 40 -18.27 -4.31 16.13
N LYS A 41 -18.80 -5.50 15.84
CA LYS A 41 -19.01 -5.95 14.47
C LYS A 41 -19.78 -4.78 13.86
N LYS A 42 -19.02 -3.75 13.42
CA LYS A 42 -19.54 -2.77 12.50
C LYS A 42 -20.15 -3.69 11.49
N LYS A 43 -21.48 -3.73 11.41
CA LYS A 43 -22.18 -4.41 10.34
C LYS A 43 -21.30 -4.15 9.16
N ASN A 44 -20.57 -5.20 8.73
CA ASN A 44 -19.65 -5.06 7.60
C ASN A 44 -20.56 -4.57 6.49
N ASN A 45 -20.67 -3.25 6.35
CA ASN A 45 -21.23 -2.70 5.14
C ASN A 45 -20.27 -3.23 4.08
N LEU A 46 -20.76 -4.21 3.33
CA LEU A 46 -20.02 -4.82 2.20
C LEU A 46 -19.37 -3.76 1.30
N ASN A 47 -19.79 -2.52 1.41
CA ASN A 47 -19.37 -1.38 0.61
C ASN A 47 -18.29 -0.51 1.30
N SER A 48 -17.91 -0.83 2.54
CA SER A 48 -16.91 -0.01 3.26
C SER A 48 -15.50 -0.27 2.71
N PRO A 49 -14.68 0.77 2.55
CA PRO A 49 -13.27 0.60 2.23
C PRO A 49 -12.59 -0.33 3.22
N LYS A 50 -11.69 -1.16 2.74
CA LYS A 50 -10.83 -2.01 3.58
C LYS A 50 -9.64 -1.22 4.08
N PHE A 51 -9.27 -1.43 5.33
CA PHE A 51 -7.99 -0.98 5.87
C PHE A 51 -6.94 -2.07 5.59
N ALA A 52 -5.79 -1.66 5.09
CA ALA A 52 -4.63 -2.53 4.87
C ALA A 52 -3.37 -1.82 5.33
N GLU A 53 -2.40 -2.56 5.83
CA GLU A 53 -1.08 -2.05 6.13
C GLU A 53 -0.15 -2.25 4.94
N ILE A 54 0.75 -1.31 4.76
CA ILE A 54 1.80 -1.31 3.74
C ILE A 54 3.12 -0.90 4.38
N CYS A 55 4.23 -1.29 3.74
CA CYS A 55 5.54 -0.79 4.05
C CYS A 55 5.98 0.22 2.97
N ILE A 56 6.54 1.34 3.39
CA ILE A 56 7.18 2.31 2.50
C ILE A 56 8.67 2.23 2.73
N GLN A 57 9.43 2.04 1.65
CA GLN A 57 10.89 2.11 1.67
C GLN A 57 11.34 3.20 0.70
N GLU A 58 12.30 4.02 1.15
CA GLU A 58 12.82 5.16 0.38
C GLU A 58 14.33 5.32 0.57
N ALA A 59 15.04 5.57 -0.52
CA ALA A 59 16.43 6.02 -0.49
C ALA A 59 16.67 7.21 -1.42
N TRP A 60 17.67 8.02 -1.08
CA TRP A 60 18.20 9.09 -1.92
C TRP A 60 19.62 8.70 -2.35
N ILE A 61 19.85 8.56 -3.65
CA ILE A 61 21.04 7.99 -4.24
C ILE A 61 21.67 9.03 -5.16
N ASP A 62 22.94 9.38 -4.94
CA ASP A 62 23.69 10.38 -5.72
C ASP A 62 24.95 9.81 -6.40
N ASP A 63 25.14 8.50 -6.35
CA ASP A 63 26.31 7.78 -6.84
C ASP A 63 25.97 6.63 -7.81
N GLN A 64 24.79 6.69 -8.42
CA GLN A 64 24.36 5.80 -9.48
C GLN A 64 23.81 6.57 -10.69
N SER A 65 23.95 6.01 -11.88
CA SER A 65 23.39 6.59 -13.10
C SER A 65 21.87 6.49 -13.15
N SER A 66 21.24 7.39 -13.89
CA SER A 66 19.78 7.36 -14.11
C SER A 66 19.30 6.07 -14.77
N GLU A 67 20.17 5.42 -15.58
CA GLU A 67 19.86 4.15 -16.23
C GLU A 67 19.82 2.99 -15.22
N GLU A 68 20.79 2.91 -14.32
CA GLU A 68 20.81 1.92 -13.22
C GLU A 68 19.61 2.10 -12.30
N ILE A 69 19.30 3.34 -11.92
CA ILE A 69 18.10 3.64 -11.10
C ILE A 69 16.82 3.24 -11.83
N SER A 70 16.71 3.52 -13.13
CA SER A 70 15.55 3.12 -13.93
C SER A 70 15.39 1.59 -13.98
N SER A 71 16.49 0.88 -14.14
CA SER A 71 16.53 -0.59 -14.10
C SER A 71 16.09 -1.12 -12.74
N PHE A 72 16.59 -0.54 -11.65
CA PHE A 72 16.20 -0.90 -10.30
C PHE A 72 14.71 -0.68 -10.05
N VAL A 73 14.17 0.46 -10.47
CA VAL A 73 12.72 0.76 -10.37
C VAL A 73 11.89 -0.29 -11.11
N GLN A 74 12.33 -0.74 -12.28
CA GLN A 74 11.65 -1.82 -13.03
C GLN A 74 11.70 -3.15 -12.28
N ILE A 75 12.83 -3.48 -11.65
CA ILE A 75 12.97 -4.68 -10.82
C ILE A 75 11.99 -4.62 -9.66
N LEU A 76 11.93 -3.51 -8.90
CA LEU A 76 10.99 -3.38 -7.78
C LEU A 76 9.53 -3.62 -8.22
N ARG A 77 9.13 -3.07 -9.36
CA ARG A 77 7.79 -3.31 -9.93
C ARG A 77 7.54 -4.77 -10.31
N LYS A 78 8.52 -5.40 -10.95
CA LYS A 78 8.45 -6.80 -11.37
C LYS A 78 8.36 -7.76 -10.18
N GLU A 79 9.06 -7.47 -9.09
CA GLU A 79 9.07 -8.26 -7.86
C GLU A 79 7.78 -8.06 -7.02
N GLY A 80 6.89 -7.17 -7.43
CA GLY A 80 5.57 -7.01 -6.86
C GLY A 80 5.45 -5.85 -5.87
N ALA A 81 6.27 -4.80 -6.01
CA ALA A 81 5.98 -3.55 -5.35
C ALA A 81 4.59 -3.04 -5.80
N LEU A 82 3.80 -2.55 -4.84
CA LEU A 82 2.45 -2.04 -5.11
C LEU A 82 2.49 -0.77 -5.95
N ASP A 83 3.50 0.07 -5.72
CA ASP A 83 3.84 1.23 -6.55
C ASP A 83 5.30 1.62 -6.33
N VAL A 84 5.90 2.28 -7.32
CA VAL A 84 7.26 2.84 -7.21
C VAL A 84 7.29 4.19 -7.88
N SER A 85 7.68 5.21 -7.13
CA SER A 85 7.95 6.55 -7.66
C SER A 85 9.45 6.84 -7.68
N HIS A 86 9.86 7.61 -8.67
CA HIS A 86 11.24 8.07 -8.83
C HIS A 86 11.25 9.55 -9.20
N ASN A 87 12.04 10.34 -8.47
CA ASN A 87 12.19 11.77 -8.67
C ASN A 87 13.67 12.17 -8.63
N THR A 88 14.06 13.10 -9.49
CA THR A 88 15.36 13.77 -9.40
C THR A 88 15.31 14.82 -8.29
N ILE A 89 16.33 14.86 -7.45
CA ILE A 89 16.44 15.78 -6.30
C ILE A 89 17.80 16.45 -6.25
N ASN A 90 17.86 17.63 -5.65
CA ASN A 90 19.12 18.28 -5.30
C ASN A 90 19.55 17.86 -3.89
N MET A 91 20.74 17.32 -3.78
CA MET A 91 21.34 16.87 -2.53
C MET A 91 22.43 17.83 -2.04
N LYS A 92 22.97 17.56 -0.85
CA LYS A 92 24.08 18.34 -0.28
C LYS A 92 25.24 18.47 -1.27
N LYS A 93 25.98 19.57 -1.16
CA LYS A 93 27.12 19.93 -2.05
C LYS A 93 26.72 20.12 -3.52
N GLY A 94 25.46 20.42 -3.81
CA GLY A 94 24.97 20.66 -5.18
C GLY A 94 24.90 19.44 -6.06
N ARG A 95 24.95 18.22 -5.52
CA ARG A 95 24.83 16.99 -6.29
C ARG A 95 23.38 16.75 -6.71
N ILE A 96 23.20 16.28 -7.93
CA ILE A 96 21.93 15.78 -8.41
C ILE A 96 21.86 14.31 -8.00
N GLY A 97 20.78 13.94 -7.34
CA GLY A 97 20.51 12.56 -6.93
C GLY A 97 19.11 12.11 -7.30
N HIS A 98 18.79 10.90 -6.95
CA HIS A 98 17.55 10.21 -7.25
C HIS A 98 16.85 9.81 -5.94
N ALA A 99 15.64 10.33 -5.70
CA ALA A 99 14.77 9.82 -4.65
C ALA A 99 13.90 8.71 -5.23
N VAL A 100 14.10 7.50 -4.77
CA VAL A 100 13.27 6.34 -5.13
C VAL A 100 12.45 5.94 -3.91
N LYS A 101 11.13 5.84 -4.08
CA LYS A 101 10.19 5.42 -3.03
C LYS A 101 9.38 4.24 -3.54
N ALA A 102 9.36 3.15 -2.79
CA ALA A 102 8.57 1.96 -3.06
C ALA A 102 7.47 1.80 -2.01
N ILE A 103 6.27 1.51 -2.47
CA ILE A 103 5.13 1.08 -1.64
C ILE A 103 5.03 -0.44 -1.77
N LEU A 104 5.10 -1.16 -0.66
CA LEU A 104 5.34 -2.59 -0.63
C LEU A 104 4.24 -3.32 0.16
N PRO A 105 3.92 -4.57 -0.20
CA PRO A 105 3.21 -5.47 0.69
C PRO A 105 4.03 -5.67 1.96
N ILE A 106 3.38 -5.61 3.14
CA ILE A 106 4.08 -5.66 4.43
C ILE A 106 4.82 -6.99 4.63
N GLU A 107 4.27 -8.06 4.12
CA GLU A 107 4.84 -9.41 4.20
C GLU A 107 6.12 -9.59 3.38
N LYS A 108 6.44 -8.65 2.49
CA LYS A 108 7.64 -8.65 1.65
C LYS A 108 8.69 -7.61 2.03
N GLU A 109 8.51 -6.88 3.13
CA GLU A 109 9.38 -5.76 3.49
C GLU A 109 10.87 -6.16 3.61
N ASP A 110 11.17 -7.31 4.22
CA ASP A 110 12.55 -7.81 4.36
C ASP A 110 13.17 -8.20 3.02
N TYR A 111 12.38 -8.81 2.14
CA TYR A 111 12.82 -9.15 0.80
C TYR A 111 13.21 -7.90 0.00
N PHE A 112 12.36 -6.89 0.00
CA PHE A 112 12.63 -5.65 -0.70
C PHE A 112 13.80 -4.87 -0.07
N ARG A 113 13.95 -4.88 1.26
CA ARG A 113 15.12 -4.30 1.94
C ARG A 113 16.42 -4.91 1.45
N ASN A 114 16.46 -6.23 1.25
CA ASN A 114 17.61 -6.90 0.67
C ASN A 114 17.88 -6.49 -0.78
N LEU A 115 16.84 -6.27 -1.60
CA LEU A 115 17.02 -5.77 -2.96
C LEU A 115 17.67 -4.39 -3.00
N TRP A 116 17.29 -3.47 -2.11
CA TRP A 116 17.92 -2.16 -2.01
C TRP A 116 19.44 -2.28 -1.79
N PHE A 117 19.85 -3.02 -0.78
CA PHE A 117 21.28 -3.15 -0.43
C PHE A 117 22.08 -3.99 -1.40
N THR A 118 21.44 -4.85 -2.18
CA THR A 118 22.12 -5.71 -3.15
C THR A 118 22.25 -5.05 -4.52
N LEU A 119 21.23 -4.27 -4.94
CA LEU A 119 21.12 -3.77 -6.31
C LEU A 119 21.38 -2.26 -6.44
N THR A 120 21.64 -1.57 -5.32
CA THR A 120 21.99 -0.15 -5.33
C THR A 120 23.22 0.10 -4.48
N ASN A 121 23.84 1.29 -4.65
CA ASN A 121 24.98 1.72 -3.83
C ASN A 121 24.53 2.33 -2.48
N THR A 122 23.22 2.37 -2.19
CA THR A 122 22.76 2.96 -0.94
C THR A 122 23.22 2.16 0.27
N ILE A 123 23.72 2.87 1.28
CA ILE A 123 24.12 2.30 2.57
C ILE A 123 23.02 2.38 3.62
N GLY A 124 21.87 2.96 3.26
CA GLY A 124 20.74 3.13 4.17
C GLY A 124 19.46 3.48 3.45
N ILE A 125 18.35 2.93 3.94
CA ILE A 125 17.01 3.25 3.50
C ILE A 125 16.19 3.79 4.66
N ARG A 126 15.18 4.58 4.35
CA ARG A 126 14.10 4.93 5.30
C ARG A 126 12.99 3.93 5.13
N GLU A 127 12.45 3.47 6.23
CA GLU A 127 11.37 2.50 6.22
C GLU A 127 10.27 2.94 7.20
N GLU A 128 9.04 2.87 6.76
CA GLU A 128 7.87 3.23 7.54
C GLU A 128 6.69 2.32 7.20
N ARG A 129 5.99 1.82 8.22
CA ARG A 129 4.72 1.11 8.04
C ARG A 129 3.58 2.11 8.10
N GLN A 130 2.71 2.08 7.10
CA GLN A 130 1.55 2.95 6.99
C GLN A 130 0.27 2.17 6.76
N GLY A 131 -0.83 2.69 7.32
CA GLY A 131 -2.16 2.22 6.98
C GLY A 131 -2.69 2.91 5.72
N ARG A 132 -3.40 2.16 4.89
CA ARG A 132 -4.13 2.71 3.74
C ARG A 132 -5.57 2.20 3.70
N TRP A 133 -6.47 3.02 3.18
CA TRP A 133 -7.83 2.63 2.89
C TRP A 133 -7.98 2.31 1.41
N ILE A 134 -8.60 1.17 1.10
CA ILE A 134 -8.75 0.66 -0.25
C ILE A 134 -10.23 0.40 -0.51
N LEU A 135 -10.74 0.88 -1.63
CA LEU A 135 -12.08 0.50 -2.10
C LEU A 135 -12.06 -0.96 -2.55
N LEU A 136 -13.14 -1.67 -2.26
CA LEU A 136 -13.34 -3.02 -2.78
C LEU A 136 -13.30 -3.00 -4.30
N ARG A 137 -12.58 -3.94 -4.86
CA ARG A 137 -12.40 -4.08 -6.30
C ARG A 137 -12.38 -5.55 -6.70
N ARG A 138 -12.72 -5.82 -7.93
CA ARG A 138 -12.54 -7.13 -8.56
C ARG A 138 -12.25 -7.00 -10.03
N LYS A 139 -11.52 -7.96 -10.58
CA LYS A 139 -11.25 -8.04 -12.01
C LYS A 139 -12.33 -8.86 -12.72
N GLY A 140 -12.43 -8.63 -14.01
CA GLY A 140 -13.31 -9.32 -14.91
C GLY A 140 -13.15 -8.79 -16.33
N TYR A 141 -14.13 -9.07 -17.18
CA TYR A 141 -14.09 -8.62 -18.56
C TYR A 141 -15.48 -8.23 -19.06
N CYS A 142 -15.50 -7.46 -20.12
CA CYS A 142 -16.69 -7.22 -20.96
C CYS A 142 -16.41 -7.68 -22.37
N ILE A 143 -17.44 -8.13 -23.06
CA ILE A 143 -17.41 -8.34 -24.50
C ILE A 143 -17.72 -7.00 -25.17
N THR A 144 -16.96 -6.66 -26.19
CA THR A 144 -17.08 -5.41 -26.94
C THR A 144 -16.90 -5.67 -28.42
N ASP A 145 -17.12 -4.69 -29.28
CA ASP A 145 -16.84 -4.79 -30.73
C ASP A 145 -15.37 -5.12 -31.03
N PHE A 146 -14.47 -4.94 -30.06
CA PHE A 146 -13.05 -5.29 -30.19
C PHE A 146 -12.72 -6.67 -29.59
N GLY A 147 -13.75 -7.43 -29.20
CA GLY A 147 -13.63 -8.70 -28.50
C GLY A 147 -13.62 -8.54 -26.97
N LYS A 148 -13.06 -9.53 -26.30
CA LYS A 148 -12.96 -9.59 -24.84
C LYS A 148 -11.89 -8.62 -24.33
N LEU A 149 -12.30 -7.62 -23.56
CA LEU A 149 -11.41 -6.64 -22.91
C LEU A 149 -11.45 -6.80 -21.41
N GLN A 150 -10.30 -6.61 -20.75
CA GLN A 150 -10.18 -6.67 -19.30
C GLN A 150 -10.68 -5.39 -18.66
N PHE A 151 -11.46 -5.56 -17.60
CA PHE A 151 -12.06 -4.49 -16.82
C PHE A 151 -11.85 -4.72 -15.33
N LYS A 152 -11.96 -3.63 -14.59
CA LYS A 152 -11.97 -3.63 -13.14
C LYS A 152 -13.26 -2.98 -12.64
N GLN A 153 -13.98 -3.66 -11.78
CA GLN A 153 -15.05 -3.08 -11.00
C GLN A 153 -14.51 -2.53 -9.67
N VAL A 154 -14.99 -1.37 -9.28
CA VAL A 154 -14.67 -0.72 -8.00
C VAL A 154 -15.99 -0.37 -7.32
N MET A 155 -16.17 -0.81 -6.07
CA MET A 155 -17.33 -0.49 -5.26
C MET A 155 -17.09 0.81 -4.49
N LEU A 156 -18.00 1.77 -4.65
CA LEU A 156 -17.98 3.03 -3.92
C LEU A 156 -18.65 2.86 -2.54
N PRO A 157 -18.35 3.74 -1.57
CA PRO A 157 -18.95 3.67 -0.23
C PRO A 157 -20.47 3.79 -0.22
N ASP A 158 -21.06 4.41 -1.22
CA ASP A 158 -22.52 4.54 -1.42
C ASP A 158 -23.15 3.32 -2.11
N GLY A 159 -22.38 2.28 -2.39
CA GLY A 159 -22.82 1.05 -3.05
C GLY A 159 -22.83 1.10 -4.57
N ARG A 160 -22.59 2.25 -5.19
CA ARG A 160 -22.46 2.33 -6.65
C ARG A 160 -21.20 1.61 -7.13
N ILE A 161 -21.29 0.99 -8.29
CA ILE A 161 -20.19 0.29 -8.92
C ILE A 161 -19.65 1.15 -10.07
N LYS A 162 -18.33 1.39 -10.05
CA LYS A 162 -17.61 1.95 -11.17
C LYS A 162 -16.95 0.82 -11.96
N LEU A 163 -17.15 0.85 -13.27
CA LEU A 163 -16.50 -0.04 -14.22
C LEU A 163 -15.41 0.74 -14.96
N LYS A 164 -14.21 0.18 -14.99
CA LYS A 164 -13.05 0.80 -15.66
C LYS A 164 -12.35 -0.23 -16.54
N PRO A 165 -12.09 0.05 -17.82
CA PRO A 165 -11.20 -0.78 -18.62
C PRO A 165 -9.77 -0.71 -18.06
N GLU A 166 -9.01 -1.78 -18.18
CA GLU A 166 -7.59 -1.75 -17.82
C GLU A 166 -6.81 -0.85 -18.79
N ASN A 167 -5.80 -0.14 -18.27
CA ASN A 167 -5.05 0.83 -19.08
C ASN A 167 -4.30 0.18 -20.23
N ASP A 168 -3.82 -1.06 -20.07
CA ASP A 168 -3.12 -1.79 -21.11
C ASP A 168 -4.02 -2.07 -22.31
N GLU A 169 -5.31 -2.36 -22.07
CA GLU A 169 -6.30 -2.54 -23.14
C GLU A 169 -6.53 -1.23 -23.90
N ILE A 170 -6.65 -0.11 -23.18
CA ILE A 170 -6.78 1.21 -23.79
C ILE A 170 -5.56 1.51 -24.66
N PHE A 171 -4.35 1.27 -24.14
CA PHE A 171 -3.10 1.54 -24.85
C PHE A 171 -2.96 0.70 -26.13
N LEU A 172 -3.31 -0.58 -26.07
CA LEU A 172 -3.32 -1.45 -27.25
C LEU A 172 -4.29 -0.95 -28.33
N LEU A 173 -5.50 -0.56 -27.92
CA LEU A 173 -6.50 -0.01 -28.85
C LEU A 173 -6.11 1.37 -29.40
N GLN A 174 -5.47 2.23 -28.61
CA GLN A 174 -4.91 3.51 -29.10
C GLN A 174 -3.92 3.29 -30.24
N LYS A 175 -2.99 2.34 -30.07
CA LYS A 175 -2.02 1.99 -31.13
C LYS A 175 -2.70 1.45 -32.38
N LYS A 176 -3.70 0.58 -32.20
CA LYS A 176 -4.42 -0.07 -33.31
C LYS A 176 -5.31 0.90 -34.07
N LEU A 177 -6.04 1.76 -33.37
CA LEU A 177 -7.06 2.66 -33.96
C LEU A 177 -6.56 4.07 -34.19
N LYS A 178 -5.36 4.43 -33.72
CA LYS A 178 -4.76 5.77 -33.79
C LYS A 178 -5.67 6.88 -33.25
N LYS A 179 -6.34 6.56 -32.10
CA LYS A 179 -7.29 7.45 -31.42
C LYS A 179 -6.78 7.82 -30.02
N SER A 180 -7.30 8.91 -29.48
CA SER A 180 -7.01 9.33 -28.10
C SER A 180 -7.59 8.34 -27.08
N ALA A 181 -7.05 8.35 -25.84
CA ALA A 181 -7.54 7.49 -24.77
C ALA A 181 -9.03 7.73 -24.46
N ASP A 182 -9.48 8.97 -24.52
CA ASP A 182 -10.87 9.32 -24.22
C ASP A 182 -11.84 8.89 -25.32
N GLU A 183 -11.43 8.98 -26.59
CA GLU A 183 -12.18 8.42 -27.70
C GLU A 183 -12.31 6.89 -27.58
N ILE A 184 -11.22 6.21 -27.23
CA ILE A 184 -11.23 4.75 -27.02
C ILE A 184 -12.18 4.38 -25.88
N LYS A 185 -12.10 5.07 -24.73
CA LYS A 185 -13.02 4.84 -23.59
C LYS A 185 -14.47 5.03 -24.01
N LEU A 186 -14.77 6.07 -24.77
CA LEU A 186 -16.13 6.34 -25.26
C LEU A 186 -16.64 5.22 -26.17
N ILE A 187 -15.80 4.76 -27.09
CA ILE A 187 -16.15 3.67 -28.03
C ILE A 187 -16.40 2.38 -27.23
N ILE A 188 -15.49 2.01 -26.32
CA ILE A 188 -15.65 0.83 -25.47
C ILE A 188 -16.96 0.90 -24.68
N THR A 189 -17.25 2.05 -24.05
CA THR A 189 -18.46 2.22 -23.24
C THR A 189 -19.75 2.06 -24.06
N LYS A 190 -19.74 2.41 -25.33
CA LYS A 190 -20.91 2.28 -26.22
C LYS A 190 -21.15 0.84 -26.71
N SER A 191 -20.10 0.03 -26.78
CA SER A 191 -20.17 -1.34 -27.34
C SER A 191 -20.05 -2.43 -26.30
N MET A 192 -19.80 -2.10 -25.03
CA MET A 192 -19.60 -3.11 -23.99
C MET A 192 -20.92 -3.76 -23.58
N GLU A 193 -20.89 -5.07 -23.47
CA GLU A 193 -21.90 -5.88 -22.81
C GLU A 193 -21.72 -5.93 -21.29
N ASP A 194 -22.50 -6.77 -20.62
CA ASP A 194 -22.42 -6.93 -19.16
C ASP A 194 -21.04 -7.40 -18.70
N PHE A 195 -20.64 -6.90 -17.54
CA PHE A 195 -19.39 -7.28 -16.92
C PHE A 195 -19.47 -8.71 -16.34
N ILE A 196 -18.50 -9.54 -16.70
CA ILE A 196 -18.35 -10.89 -16.18
C ILE A 196 -17.14 -10.92 -15.21
N PRO A 197 -17.37 -11.10 -13.90
CA PRO A 197 -16.28 -11.13 -12.92
C PRO A 197 -15.46 -12.42 -13.07
N THR A 198 -14.15 -12.32 -12.88
CA THR A 198 -13.20 -13.43 -12.81
C THR A 198 -12.62 -13.64 -11.42
N GLU A 199 -12.84 -12.68 -10.53
CA GLU A 199 -12.35 -12.68 -9.15
C GLU A 199 -13.49 -12.24 -8.21
N GLU A 200 -13.41 -12.66 -6.95
CA GLU A 200 -14.27 -12.16 -5.89
C GLU A 200 -13.84 -10.73 -5.49
N TRP A 201 -14.66 -10.07 -4.66
CA TRP A 201 -14.34 -8.74 -4.15
C TRP A 201 -13.16 -8.80 -3.16
N GLU A 202 -12.11 -8.06 -3.47
CA GLU A 202 -10.93 -7.86 -2.62
C GLU A 202 -10.99 -6.54 -1.86
#